data_ca687733264008783a37e06ab3cbb75e
#
_entry.id   ca687733264008783a37e06ab3cbb75e
#
_cell.length_a   1.000
_cell.length_b   1.000
_cell.length_c   1.000
_cell.angle_alpha   90.00
_cell.angle_beta   90.00
_cell.angle_gamma   90.00
#
_symmetry.space_group_name_H-M   'P 1'
#
loop_
_entity.id
_entity.type
_entity.pdbx_description
1 polymer ?
#
loop_
_entity_poly.entity_id
_entity_poly.type
_entity_poly.pdbx_seq_one_letter_code
_entity_poly.pdbx_strand_id
1 'polypeptide(L)'
;MNKKKMILTSLASVAILGAGFVASSPTFVRAEEAPQVVEKSSLEKKYEEAKAKYDAAKKDYDEAKKKAAEAQKKYEEDQKKTEEKAKKEKEAAKEVDDASLAVQKAHVEYRKVLDSRNSYRNLSDYAKKLAEADKKITEETTKLTNAQTKFQSIRTTIVVPGQSELAETKKKAEEAKAEEKVAKRKYDYATLKVALAKKEVEAKELEIEKLQDEISTLEQEVATAQHQVDNLKKLLAGVDPDDTEAIEAKLKKGEAELNAKQAELAKKQTELEKLLDSLDPEGKTQDELDKEA
;
A
#
# COMPACT_ATOMS: atom_id res chain seq x y z
N MET A 1 -26.05 11.74 3.13
CA MET A 1 -25.78 13.17 2.93
C MET A 1 -24.48 13.48 3.64
N ASN A 2 -23.50 13.96 2.95
CA ASN A 2 -22.13 14.17 3.48
C ASN A 2 -22.13 15.33 4.49
N LYS A 3 -21.65 15.10 5.72
CA LYS A 3 -21.46 16.13 6.75
C LYS A 3 -20.70 17.38 6.23
N LYS A 4 -19.80 17.18 5.27
CA LYS A 4 -19.06 18.26 4.57
C LYS A 4 -19.94 19.26 3.81
N LYS A 5 -21.09 18.84 3.26
CA LYS A 5 -22.04 19.74 2.60
C LYS A 5 -22.85 20.59 3.57
N MET A 6 -23.02 20.15 4.82
CA MET A 6 -23.72 20.91 5.86
C MET A 6 -22.87 22.06 6.42
N ILE A 7 -21.55 21.87 6.52
CA ILE A 7 -20.62 22.88 7.05
C ILE A 7 -20.55 24.10 6.12
N LEU A 8 -20.50 23.88 4.81
CA LEU A 8 -20.45 24.98 3.81
C LEU A 8 -21.76 25.75 3.67
N THR A 9 -22.92 25.08 3.88
CA THR A 9 -24.24 25.75 3.77
C THR A 9 -24.58 26.58 4.99
N SER A 10 -24.03 26.27 6.19
CA SER A 10 -24.25 27.10 7.40
C SER A 10 -23.39 28.36 7.39
N LEU A 11 -22.21 28.33 6.76
CA LEU A 11 -21.34 29.51 6.63
C LEU A 11 -21.91 30.64 5.76
N ALA A 12 -22.68 30.29 4.72
CA ALA A 12 -23.36 31.30 3.89
C ALA A 12 -24.43 32.09 4.64
N SER A 13 -24.90 31.55 5.76
CA SER A 13 -25.92 32.23 6.60
C SER A 13 -25.31 33.18 7.64
N VAL A 14 -24.06 32.95 8.06
CA VAL A 14 -23.38 33.77 9.08
C VAL A 14 -22.79 35.05 8.49
N ALA A 15 -22.37 35.04 7.23
CA ALA A 15 -21.85 36.25 6.55
C ALA A 15 -22.89 37.37 6.37
N ILE A 16 -24.17 37.09 6.53
CA ILE A 16 -25.27 38.07 6.35
C ILE A 16 -25.58 38.86 7.65
N LEU A 17 -25.19 38.36 8.82
CA LEU A 17 -25.49 38.98 10.11
C LEU A 17 -24.44 39.97 10.62
N GLY A 18 -23.21 39.96 10.07
CA GLY A 18 -22.09 40.79 10.52
C GLY A 18 -21.92 42.16 9.84
N ALA A 19 -22.69 42.45 8.78
CA ALA A 19 -22.52 43.70 8.03
C ALA A 19 -23.82 44.43 7.80
N GLY A 20 -24.44 44.95 8.88
CA GLY A 20 -25.63 45.73 8.58
C GLY A 20 -26.50 46.19 9.72
N PHE A 21 -25.96 46.95 10.66
CA PHE A 21 -26.80 47.88 11.40
C PHE A 21 -26.51 49.32 10.98
N VAL A 22 -26.87 49.63 9.72
CA VAL A 22 -27.24 50.99 9.32
C VAL A 22 -28.60 50.84 8.64
N ALA A 23 -29.58 51.53 9.19
CA ALA A 23 -30.97 51.53 8.77
C ALA A 23 -31.10 51.80 7.26
N SER A 24 -31.60 50.82 6.54
CA SER A 24 -32.44 51.02 5.35
C SER A 24 -32.97 49.67 4.84
N SER A 25 -34.24 49.68 4.47
CA SER A 25 -35.17 48.65 4.05
C SER A 25 -34.64 47.44 3.28
N PRO A 26 -35.21 46.23 3.50
CA PRO A 26 -34.77 45.01 2.81
C PRO A 26 -35.36 44.93 1.40
N THR A 27 -34.54 45.09 0.40
CA THR A 27 -34.84 44.57 -0.93
C THR A 27 -34.23 43.16 -1.05
N PHE A 28 -35.11 42.15 -0.98
CA PHE A 28 -34.75 40.78 -1.31
C PHE A 28 -34.40 40.68 -2.79
N VAL A 29 -33.12 40.61 -3.09
CA VAL A 29 -32.66 40.15 -4.39
C VAL A 29 -32.40 38.65 -4.30
N ARG A 30 -33.29 37.88 -4.91
CA ARG A 30 -33.16 36.44 -5.12
C ARG A 30 -32.00 36.24 -6.10
N ALA A 31 -30.83 35.92 -5.60
CA ALA A 31 -29.72 35.48 -6.44
C ALA A 31 -30.05 34.07 -6.95
N GLU A 32 -30.19 33.90 -8.24
CA GLU A 32 -30.21 32.61 -8.91
C GLU A 32 -28.89 31.89 -8.60
N GLU A 33 -29.01 30.67 -8.07
CA GLU A 33 -27.89 29.76 -7.83
C GLU A 33 -27.23 29.40 -9.17
N ALA A 34 -26.11 30.05 -9.48
CA ALA A 34 -25.14 29.48 -10.41
C ALA A 34 -24.53 28.22 -9.75
N PRO A 35 -24.28 27.14 -10.50
CA PRO A 35 -23.66 25.95 -9.95
C PRO A 35 -22.25 26.30 -9.49
N GLN A 36 -22.07 26.47 -8.18
CA GLN A 36 -20.75 26.63 -7.59
C GLN A 36 -19.98 25.34 -7.80
N VAL A 37 -18.99 25.40 -8.69
CA VAL A 37 -17.92 24.41 -8.74
C VAL A 37 -17.22 24.54 -7.38
N VAL A 38 -17.48 23.59 -6.49
CA VAL A 38 -16.83 23.51 -5.17
C VAL A 38 -15.38 23.17 -5.43
N GLU A 39 -14.52 24.17 -5.51
CA GLU A 39 -13.09 23.97 -5.58
C GLU A 39 -12.60 23.32 -4.27
N LYS A 40 -11.81 22.25 -4.46
CA LYS A 40 -11.30 21.47 -3.35
C LYS A 40 -10.26 22.29 -2.59
N SER A 41 -10.30 22.24 -1.27
CA SER A 41 -9.31 22.91 -0.43
C SER A 41 -7.89 22.45 -0.75
N SER A 42 -6.90 23.29 -0.52
CA SER A 42 -5.48 22.97 -0.73
C SER A 42 -5.04 21.69 0.01
N LEU A 43 -5.56 21.45 1.22
CA LEU A 43 -5.30 20.23 1.98
C LEU A 43 -5.98 19.00 1.37
N GLU A 44 -7.19 19.15 0.85
CA GLU A 44 -7.87 18.05 0.12
C GLU A 44 -7.12 17.72 -1.17
N LYS A 45 -6.65 18.72 -1.93
CA LYS A 45 -5.79 18.52 -3.09
C LYS A 45 -4.50 17.76 -2.71
N LYS A 46 -3.80 18.17 -1.64
CA LYS A 46 -2.62 17.46 -1.12
C LYS A 46 -2.93 16.02 -0.71
N TYR A 47 -4.05 15.79 -0.05
CA TYR A 47 -4.47 14.45 0.32
C TYR A 47 -4.78 13.58 -0.92
N GLU A 48 -5.48 14.12 -1.91
CA GLU A 48 -5.77 13.39 -3.15
C GLU A 48 -4.51 13.08 -3.97
N GLU A 49 -3.56 14.02 -4.05
CA GLU A 49 -2.24 13.77 -4.66
C GLU A 49 -1.45 12.69 -3.92
N ALA A 50 -1.42 12.76 -2.59
CA ALA A 50 -0.78 11.74 -1.77
C ALA A 50 -1.44 10.37 -1.98
N LYS A 51 -2.79 10.34 -2.07
CA LYS A 51 -3.56 9.13 -2.34
C LYS A 51 -3.29 8.57 -3.73
N ALA A 52 -3.24 9.42 -4.76
CA ALA A 52 -2.89 9.00 -6.11
C ALA A 52 -1.48 8.40 -6.18
N LYS A 53 -0.50 9.00 -5.50
CA LYS A 53 0.87 8.46 -5.38
C LYS A 53 0.90 7.14 -4.62
N TYR A 54 0.07 6.99 -3.58
CA TYR A 54 -0.09 5.74 -2.85
C TYR A 54 -0.67 4.64 -3.73
N ASP A 55 -1.74 4.91 -4.49
CA ASP A 55 -2.38 3.93 -5.36
C ASP A 55 -1.42 3.47 -6.48
N ALA A 56 -0.64 4.40 -7.06
CA ALA A 56 0.39 4.09 -8.03
C ALA A 56 1.52 3.23 -7.41
N ALA A 57 2.06 3.63 -6.26
CA ALA A 57 3.13 2.90 -5.58
C ALA A 57 2.67 1.51 -5.11
N LYS A 58 1.40 1.37 -4.72
CA LYS A 58 0.79 0.08 -4.39
C LYS A 58 0.75 -0.84 -5.59
N LYS A 59 0.29 -0.33 -6.74
CA LYS A 59 0.25 -1.08 -7.98
C LYS A 59 1.65 -1.55 -8.40
N ASP A 60 2.63 -0.65 -8.39
CA ASP A 60 4.02 -0.97 -8.71
C ASP A 60 4.58 -2.04 -7.76
N TYR A 61 4.27 -1.98 -6.47
CA TYR A 61 4.70 -2.98 -5.49
C TYR A 61 4.04 -4.34 -5.74
N ASP A 62 2.74 -4.38 -6.00
CA ASP A 62 2.01 -5.62 -6.28
C ASP A 62 2.54 -6.29 -7.57
N GLU A 63 2.85 -5.51 -8.61
CA GLU A 63 3.46 -6.00 -9.85
C GLU A 63 4.89 -6.52 -9.62
N ALA A 64 5.72 -5.78 -8.89
CA ALA A 64 7.09 -6.19 -8.56
C ALA A 64 7.11 -7.46 -7.71
N LYS A 65 6.21 -7.58 -6.73
CA LYS A 65 6.04 -8.77 -5.90
C LYS A 65 5.65 -9.99 -6.72
N LYS A 66 4.73 -9.82 -7.67
CA LYS A 66 4.31 -10.89 -8.58
C LYS A 66 5.48 -11.35 -9.46
N LYS A 67 6.21 -10.42 -10.06
CA LYS A 67 7.40 -10.73 -10.88
C LYS A 67 8.48 -11.46 -10.08
N ALA A 68 8.73 -11.02 -8.84
CA ALA A 68 9.71 -11.65 -7.95
C ALA A 68 9.30 -13.09 -7.60
N ALA A 69 8.01 -13.32 -7.31
CA ALA A 69 7.49 -14.66 -7.02
C ALA A 69 7.57 -15.60 -8.25
N GLU A 70 7.23 -15.11 -9.44
CA GLU A 70 7.32 -15.87 -10.70
C GLU A 70 8.78 -16.22 -11.06
N ALA A 71 9.68 -15.25 -10.94
CA ALA A 71 11.11 -15.47 -11.19
C ALA A 71 11.73 -16.46 -10.20
N GLN A 72 11.39 -16.34 -8.91
CA GLN A 72 11.83 -17.27 -7.87
C GLN A 72 11.32 -18.68 -8.12
N LYS A 73 10.03 -18.82 -8.44
CA LYS A 73 9.41 -20.11 -8.74
C LYS A 73 10.09 -20.79 -9.94
N LYS A 74 10.35 -20.04 -11.00
CA LYS A 74 11.04 -20.56 -12.17
C LYS A 74 12.45 -21.05 -11.82
N TYR A 75 13.22 -20.29 -11.05
CA TYR A 75 14.54 -20.70 -10.59
C TYR A 75 14.49 -22.00 -9.77
N GLU A 76 13.56 -22.09 -8.82
CA GLU A 76 13.38 -23.28 -7.98
C GLU A 76 12.98 -24.53 -8.78
N GLU A 77 12.09 -24.36 -9.77
CA GLU A 77 11.71 -25.44 -10.68
C GLU A 77 12.90 -25.93 -11.54
N ASP A 78 13.69 -25.00 -12.06
CA ASP A 78 14.88 -25.32 -12.86
C ASP A 78 15.97 -25.97 -12.01
N GLN A 79 16.19 -25.50 -10.79
CA GLN A 79 17.11 -26.12 -9.83
C GLN A 79 16.64 -27.54 -9.50
N LYS A 80 15.38 -27.72 -9.18
CA LYS A 80 14.83 -29.03 -8.84
C LYS A 80 14.95 -30.04 -9.98
N LYS A 81 14.65 -29.63 -11.21
CA LYS A 81 14.84 -30.47 -12.40
C LYS A 81 16.29 -30.90 -12.58
N THR A 82 17.23 -29.96 -12.35
CA THR A 82 18.66 -30.24 -12.44
C THR A 82 19.11 -31.23 -11.37
N GLU A 83 18.67 -31.05 -10.13
CA GLU A 83 18.98 -31.97 -9.03
C GLU A 83 18.37 -33.36 -9.24
N GLU A 84 17.12 -33.44 -9.71
CA GLU A 84 16.47 -34.72 -10.02
C GLU A 84 17.20 -35.46 -11.16
N LYS A 85 17.65 -34.76 -12.20
CA LYS A 85 18.46 -35.36 -13.28
C LYS A 85 19.77 -35.89 -12.73
N ALA A 86 20.49 -35.10 -11.95
CA ALA A 86 21.79 -35.50 -11.38
C ALA A 86 21.62 -36.73 -10.48
N LYS A 87 20.54 -36.80 -9.69
CA LYS A 87 20.21 -37.98 -8.87
C LYS A 87 19.98 -39.22 -9.73
N LYS A 88 19.12 -39.12 -10.76
CA LYS A 88 18.83 -40.23 -11.69
C LYS A 88 20.09 -40.68 -12.44
N GLU A 89 20.92 -39.76 -12.90
CA GLU A 89 22.21 -40.08 -13.53
C GLU A 89 23.14 -40.83 -12.59
N LYS A 90 23.26 -40.41 -11.33
CA LYS A 90 24.07 -41.06 -10.33
C LYS A 90 23.59 -42.48 -10.00
N GLU A 91 22.28 -42.67 -9.86
CA GLU A 91 21.67 -43.99 -9.64
C GLU A 91 21.92 -44.92 -10.84
N ALA A 92 21.68 -44.42 -12.07
CA ALA A 92 21.93 -45.20 -13.28
C ALA A 92 23.43 -45.51 -13.52
N ALA A 93 24.33 -44.59 -13.22
CA ALA A 93 25.76 -44.85 -13.24
C ALA A 93 26.17 -45.97 -12.29
N LYS A 94 25.62 -45.98 -11.08
CA LYS A 94 25.82 -47.06 -10.11
C LYS A 94 25.34 -48.41 -10.63
N GLU A 95 24.13 -48.42 -11.27
CA GLU A 95 23.61 -49.65 -11.92
C GLU A 95 24.61 -50.17 -13.01
N VAL A 96 25.22 -49.29 -13.80
CA VAL A 96 26.22 -49.68 -14.82
C VAL A 96 27.48 -50.23 -14.15
N ASP A 97 27.98 -49.62 -13.07
CA ASP A 97 29.15 -50.08 -12.34
C ASP A 97 28.91 -51.45 -11.72
N ASP A 98 27.75 -51.65 -11.06
CA ASP A 98 27.34 -52.94 -10.46
C ASP A 98 27.20 -54.03 -11.51
N ALA A 99 26.57 -53.74 -12.66
CA ALA A 99 26.48 -54.67 -13.76
C ALA A 99 27.83 -54.99 -14.40
N SER A 100 28.72 -54.01 -14.57
CA SER A 100 30.10 -54.21 -15.05
C SER A 100 30.88 -55.14 -14.13
N LEU A 101 30.74 -54.94 -12.81
CA LEU A 101 31.39 -55.82 -11.83
C LEU A 101 30.82 -57.25 -11.89
N ALA A 102 29.51 -57.40 -12.13
CA ALA A 102 28.88 -58.73 -12.29
C ALA A 102 29.40 -59.45 -13.52
N VAL A 103 29.56 -58.76 -14.66
CA VAL A 103 30.21 -59.34 -15.87
C VAL A 103 31.63 -59.79 -15.59
N GLN A 104 32.45 -58.96 -14.90
CA GLN A 104 33.81 -59.30 -14.51
C GLN A 104 33.85 -60.59 -13.66
N LYS A 105 32.95 -60.67 -12.64
CA LYS A 105 32.86 -61.83 -11.80
C LYS A 105 32.43 -63.08 -12.61
N ALA A 106 31.50 -62.96 -13.53
CA ALA A 106 31.10 -64.04 -14.40
C ALA A 106 32.26 -64.58 -15.28
N HIS A 107 33.10 -63.65 -15.82
CA HIS A 107 34.29 -64.05 -16.54
C HIS A 107 35.35 -64.72 -15.66
N VAL A 108 35.49 -64.31 -14.42
CA VAL A 108 36.42 -64.98 -13.47
C VAL A 108 35.91 -66.36 -13.15
N GLU A 109 34.60 -66.54 -12.94
CA GLU A 109 34.00 -67.87 -12.75
C GLU A 109 34.17 -68.78 -13.98
N TYR A 110 33.96 -68.24 -15.18
CA TYR A 110 34.18 -69.00 -16.42
C TYR A 110 35.65 -69.47 -16.52
N ARG A 111 36.63 -68.60 -16.23
CA ARG A 111 38.05 -68.99 -16.22
C ARG A 111 38.35 -70.10 -15.20
N LYS A 112 37.76 -70.01 -13.98
CA LYS A 112 37.92 -71.09 -12.96
C LYS A 112 37.38 -72.41 -13.45
N VAL A 113 36.27 -72.44 -14.18
CA VAL A 113 35.74 -73.63 -14.80
C VAL A 113 36.67 -74.14 -15.89
N LEU A 114 37.20 -73.28 -16.74
CA LEU A 114 38.22 -73.64 -17.75
C LEU A 114 39.47 -74.28 -17.12
N ASP A 115 40.00 -73.70 -16.07
CA ASP A 115 41.23 -74.17 -15.40
C ASP A 115 41.00 -75.46 -14.63
N SER A 116 39.76 -75.75 -14.23
CA SER A 116 39.36 -76.95 -13.51
C SER A 116 39.07 -78.18 -14.37
N ARG A 117 39.32 -78.13 -15.69
CA ARG A 117 39.04 -79.22 -16.63
C ARG A 117 39.54 -80.58 -16.13
N ASN A 118 40.76 -80.61 -15.58
CA ASN A 118 41.40 -81.85 -15.11
C ASN A 118 40.70 -82.42 -13.83
N SER A 119 39.81 -81.65 -13.17
CA SER A 119 39.07 -82.10 -11.99
C SER A 119 37.77 -82.85 -12.33
N TYR A 120 37.36 -82.81 -13.59
CA TYR A 120 36.16 -83.46 -14.04
C TYR A 120 36.43 -84.84 -14.61
N ARG A 121 35.78 -85.86 -14.08
CA ARG A 121 35.89 -87.29 -14.58
C ARG A 121 35.12 -87.50 -15.90
N ASN A 122 34.10 -86.68 -16.11
CA ASN A 122 33.25 -86.79 -17.28
C ASN A 122 33.29 -85.52 -18.10
N LEU A 123 33.61 -85.62 -19.42
CA LEU A 123 33.65 -84.50 -20.33
C LEU A 123 32.29 -83.82 -20.51
N SER A 124 31.19 -84.57 -20.39
CA SER A 124 29.81 -84.06 -20.49
C SER A 124 29.52 -83.07 -19.34
N ASP A 125 29.90 -83.42 -18.13
CA ASP A 125 29.70 -82.57 -16.96
C ASP A 125 30.54 -81.28 -16.98
N TYR A 126 31.75 -81.39 -17.49
CA TYR A 126 32.61 -80.24 -17.75
C TYR A 126 31.97 -79.31 -18.81
N ALA A 127 31.50 -79.90 -19.93
CA ALA A 127 30.86 -79.11 -20.99
C ALA A 127 29.59 -78.40 -20.50
N LYS A 128 28.77 -79.05 -19.66
CA LYS A 128 27.58 -78.44 -19.03
C LYS A 128 27.99 -77.24 -18.15
N LYS A 129 28.96 -77.42 -17.27
CA LYS A 129 29.44 -76.34 -16.39
C LYS A 129 30.01 -75.17 -17.17
N LEU A 130 30.73 -75.44 -18.23
CA LEU A 130 31.26 -74.38 -19.09
C LEU A 130 30.16 -73.62 -19.81
N ALA A 131 29.14 -74.34 -20.33
CA ALA A 131 27.97 -73.71 -20.96
C ALA A 131 27.11 -72.89 -19.95
N GLU A 132 26.97 -73.37 -18.70
CA GLU A 132 26.30 -72.62 -17.63
C GLU A 132 27.06 -71.32 -17.33
N ALA A 133 28.38 -71.37 -17.23
CA ALA A 133 29.19 -70.19 -16.97
C ALA A 133 29.17 -69.19 -18.16
N ASP A 134 29.20 -69.66 -19.38
CA ASP A 134 29.06 -68.85 -20.59
C ASP A 134 27.70 -68.16 -20.70
N LYS A 135 26.63 -68.91 -20.39
CA LYS A 135 25.26 -68.38 -20.30
C LYS A 135 25.18 -67.25 -19.27
N LYS A 136 25.83 -67.40 -18.11
CA LYS A 136 25.88 -66.37 -17.09
C LYS A 136 26.60 -65.11 -17.57
N ILE A 137 27.70 -65.21 -18.31
CA ILE A 137 28.37 -64.08 -18.95
C ILE A 137 27.40 -63.36 -19.87
N THR A 138 26.68 -64.11 -20.73
CA THR A 138 25.73 -63.53 -21.68
C THR A 138 24.59 -62.80 -20.95
N GLU A 139 24.05 -63.41 -19.89
CA GLU A 139 22.98 -62.80 -19.07
C GLU A 139 23.47 -61.48 -18.39
N GLU A 140 24.63 -61.48 -17.77
CA GLU A 140 25.18 -60.29 -17.09
C GLU A 140 25.58 -59.23 -18.14
N THR A 141 26.11 -59.61 -19.30
CA THR A 141 26.41 -58.66 -20.39
C THR A 141 25.13 -57.98 -20.91
N THR A 142 24.03 -58.72 -21.00
CA THR A 142 22.73 -58.17 -21.40
C THR A 142 22.24 -57.16 -20.36
N LYS A 143 22.39 -57.48 -19.07
CA LYS A 143 22.06 -56.52 -17.99
C LYS A 143 22.91 -55.26 -18.07
N LEU A 144 24.21 -55.37 -18.30
CA LEU A 144 25.10 -54.28 -18.49
C LEU A 144 24.68 -53.37 -19.67
N THR A 145 24.38 -53.96 -20.82
CA THR A 145 23.91 -53.25 -22.00
C THR A 145 22.59 -52.48 -21.71
N ASN A 146 21.65 -53.11 -20.99
CA ASN A 146 20.41 -52.48 -20.59
C ASN A 146 20.66 -51.32 -19.64
N ALA A 147 21.55 -51.48 -18.65
CA ALA A 147 21.92 -50.39 -17.70
C ALA A 147 22.58 -49.22 -18.44
N GLN A 148 23.50 -49.53 -19.38
CA GLN A 148 24.12 -48.48 -20.21
C GLN A 148 23.11 -47.76 -21.09
N THR A 149 22.17 -48.45 -21.70
CA THR A 149 21.12 -47.83 -22.51
C THR A 149 20.23 -46.95 -21.66
N LYS A 150 19.82 -47.39 -20.45
CA LYS A 150 19.08 -46.60 -19.48
C LYS A 150 19.85 -45.33 -19.08
N PHE A 151 21.14 -45.46 -18.77
CA PHE A 151 21.98 -44.32 -18.42
C PHE A 151 22.07 -43.29 -19.55
N GLN A 152 22.28 -43.74 -20.78
CA GLN A 152 22.30 -42.86 -21.95
C GLN A 152 20.93 -42.20 -22.19
N SER A 153 19.85 -42.94 -22.05
CA SER A 153 18.50 -42.39 -22.18
C SER A 153 18.26 -41.26 -21.16
N ILE A 154 18.63 -41.43 -19.89
CA ILE A 154 18.51 -40.38 -18.88
C ILE A 154 19.30 -39.12 -19.29
N ARG A 155 20.52 -39.30 -19.78
CA ARG A 155 21.37 -38.17 -20.22
C ARG A 155 20.79 -37.41 -21.41
N THR A 156 20.17 -38.07 -22.34
CA THR A 156 19.70 -37.50 -23.62
C THR A 156 18.25 -37.02 -23.57
N THR A 157 17.36 -37.72 -22.85
CA THR A 157 15.92 -37.38 -22.81
C THR A 157 15.56 -36.37 -21.75
N ILE A 158 16.26 -36.32 -20.61
CA ILE A 158 15.98 -35.33 -19.56
C ILE A 158 16.75 -34.06 -19.90
N VAL A 159 16.03 -33.12 -20.53
CA VAL A 159 16.56 -31.76 -20.80
C VAL A 159 16.41 -30.92 -19.53
N VAL A 160 17.51 -30.35 -19.07
CA VAL A 160 17.56 -29.39 -17.98
C VAL A 160 18.32 -28.16 -18.42
N PRO A 161 18.06 -26.97 -17.83
CA PRO A 161 18.84 -25.79 -18.15
C PRO A 161 20.35 -26.01 -17.90
N GLY A 162 21.17 -25.48 -18.76
CA GLY A 162 22.63 -25.47 -18.57
C GLY A 162 23.02 -24.62 -17.34
N GLN A 163 24.27 -24.76 -16.89
CA GLN A 163 24.74 -23.96 -15.74
C GLN A 163 24.63 -22.45 -15.96
N SER A 164 24.87 -21.98 -17.21
CA SER A 164 24.71 -20.58 -17.58
C SER A 164 23.23 -20.13 -17.48
N GLU A 165 22.30 -20.95 -17.97
CA GLU A 165 20.86 -20.65 -17.91
C GLU A 165 20.33 -20.65 -16.47
N LEU A 166 20.80 -21.58 -15.63
CA LEU A 166 20.46 -21.63 -14.23
C LEU A 166 21.02 -20.42 -13.47
N ALA A 167 22.24 -19.98 -13.81
CA ALA A 167 22.83 -18.76 -13.27
C ALA A 167 22.05 -17.51 -13.69
N GLU A 168 21.56 -17.46 -14.94
CA GLU A 168 20.72 -16.37 -15.43
C GLU A 168 19.35 -16.33 -14.73
N THR A 169 18.68 -17.48 -14.55
CA THR A 169 17.40 -17.52 -13.84
C THR A 169 17.56 -17.13 -12.38
N LYS A 170 18.66 -17.52 -11.74
CA LYS A 170 19.01 -17.08 -10.39
C LYS A 170 19.21 -15.57 -10.32
N LYS A 171 20.00 -15.01 -11.24
CA LYS A 171 20.24 -13.57 -11.32
C LYS A 171 18.94 -12.79 -11.51
N LYS A 172 18.07 -13.23 -12.43
CA LYS A 172 16.74 -12.62 -12.63
C LYS A 172 15.87 -12.67 -11.37
N ALA A 173 15.91 -13.77 -10.62
CA ALA A 173 15.19 -13.88 -9.36
C ALA A 173 15.74 -12.91 -8.28
N GLU A 174 17.04 -12.74 -8.20
CA GLU A 174 17.69 -11.80 -7.28
C GLU A 174 17.41 -10.34 -7.68
N GLU A 175 17.47 -10.00 -8.96
CA GLU A 175 17.12 -8.68 -9.50
C GLU A 175 15.65 -8.35 -9.22
N ALA A 176 14.73 -9.25 -9.51
CA ALA A 176 13.30 -9.06 -9.24
C ALA A 176 13.00 -8.86 -7.74
N LYS A 177 13.72 -9.58 -6.85
CA LYS A 177 13.62 -9.34 -5.39
C LYS A 177 14.19 -7.99 -4.98
N ALA A 178 15.23 -7.50 -5.63
CA ALA A 178 15.76 -6.18 -5.37
C ALA A 178 14.76 -5.09 -5.80
N GLU A 179 14.15 -5.25 -6.97
CA GLU A 179 13.08 -4.36 -7.46
C GLU A 179 11.86 -4.36 -6.52
N GLU A 180 11.42 -5.53 -6.03
CA GLU A 180 10.34 -5.64 -5.04
C GLU A 180 10.66 -4.85 -3.77
N LYS A 181 11.90 -4.94 -3.25
CA LYS A 181 12.32 -4.18 -2.06
C LYS A 181 12.28 -2.67 -2.30
N VAL A 182 12.68 -2.21 -3.48
CA VAL A 182 12.62 -0.78 -3.84
C VAL A 182 11.17 -0.32 -3.95
N ALA A 183 10.32 -1.09 -4.64
CA ALA A 183 8.90 -0.79 -4.77
C ALA A 183 8.19 -0.77 -3.40
N LYS A 184 8.52 -1.70 -2.51
CA LYS A 184 8.01 -1.72 -1.14
C LYS A 184 8.36 -0.45 -0.36
N ARG A 185 9.61 0.02 -0.43
CA ARG A 185 10.02 1.26 0.24
C ARG A 185 9.23 2.46 -0.27
N LYS A 186 9.00 2.56 -1.58
CA LYS A 186 8.17 3.62 -2.17
C LYS A 186 6.72 3.54 -1.67
N TYR A 187 6.17 2.35 -1.60
CA TYR A 187 4.82 2.12 -1.08
C TYR A 187 4.70 2.48 0.40
N ASP A 188 5.66 2.05 1.24
CA ASP A 188 5.69 2.36 2.67
C ASP A 188 5.79 3.89 2.89
N TYR A 189 6.62 4.58 2.11
CA TYR A 189 6.73 6.03 2.15
C TYR A 189 5.45 6.75 1.72
N ALA A 190 4.82 6.29 0.64
CA ALA A 190 3.54 6.84 0.19
C ALA A 190 2.43 6.62 1.22
N THR A 191 2.41 5.47 1.91
CA THR A 191 1.49 5.17 3.00
C THR A 191 1.62 6.16 4.15
N LEU A 192 2.86 6.47 4.56
CA LEU A 192 3.13 7.48 5.60
C LEU A 192 2.67 8.88 5.18
N LYS A 193 2.91 9.26 3.92
CA LYS A 193 2.46 10.55 3.38
C LYS A 193 0.95 10.70 3.40
N VAL A 194 0.22 9.68 2.98
CA VAL A 194 -1.26 9.68 3.03
C VAL A 194 -1.76 9.78 4.48
N ALA A 195 -1.16 9.04 5.41
CA ALA A 195 -1.54 9.08 6.81
C ALA A 195 -1.32 10.46 7.45
N LEU A 196 -0.20 11.13 7.12
CA LEU A 196 0.08 12.49 7.58
C LEU A 196 -0.89 13.50 6.99
N ALA A 197 -1.11 13.47 5.67
CA ALA A 197 -2.05 14.37 5.01
C ALA A 197 -3.48 14.20 5.56
N LYS A 198 -3.91 12.98 5.84
CA LYS A 198 -5.20 12.71 6.47
C LYS A 198 -5.32 13.33 7.87
N LYS A 199 -4.27 13.19 8.70
CA LYS A 199 -4.24 13.79 10.04
C LYS A 199 -4.30 15.31 10.00
N GLU A 200 -3.63 15.93 9.03
CA GLU A 200 -3.66 17.38 8.85
C GLU A 200 -5.08 17.86 8.50
N VAL A 201 -5.77 17.18 7.59
CA VAL A 201 -7.17 17.47 7.24
C VAL A 201 -8.08 17.32 8.47
N GLU A 202 -7.99 16.20 9.19
CA GLU A 202 -8.82 15.93 10.39
C GLU A 202 -8.57 16.97 11.49
N ALA A 203 -7.31 17.39 11.70
CA ALA A 203 -6.98 18.40 12.71
C ALA A 203 -7.58 19.77 12.37
N LYS A 204 -7.55 20.17 11.10
CA LYS A 204 -8.16 21.41 10.64
C LYS A 204 -9.67 21.38 10.67
N GLU A 205 -10.29 20.28 10.31
CA GLU A 205 -11.74 20.10 10.45
C GLU A 205 -12.19 20.26 11.90
N LEU A 206 -11.44 19.71 12.87
CA LEU A 206 -11.73 19.83 14.29
C LEU A 206 -11.57 21.28 14.80
N GLU A 207 -10.55 22.00 14.31
CA GLU A 207 -10.32 23.40 14.66
C GLU A 207 -11.45 24.30 14.15
N ILE A 208 -11.93 24.07 12.94
CA ILE A 208 -13.08 24.75 12.35
C ILE A 208 -14.35 24.47 13.16
N GLU A 209 -14.60 23.23 13.53
CA GLU A 209 -15.79 22.84 14.32
C GLU A 209 -15.80 23.56 15.67
N LYS A 210 -14.67 23.63 16.38
CA LYS A 210 -14.53 24.38 17.63
C LYS A 210 -14.81 25.87 17.48
N LEU A 211 -14.27 26.50 16.45
CA LEU A 211 -14.50 27.91 16.19
C LEU A 211 -15.97 28.20 15.85
N GLN A 212 -16.63 27.32 15.13
CA GLN A 212 -18.07 27.43 14.83
C GLN A 212 -18.93 27.34 16.08
N ASP A 213 -18.60 26.44 17.00
CA ASP A 213 -19.31 26.29 18.27
C ASP A 213 -19.09 27.54 19.14
N GLU A 214 -17.87 28.08 19.22
CA GLU A 214 -17.57 29.33 19.94
C GLU A 214 -18.33 30.54 19.35
N ILE A 215 -18.37 30.66 18.02
CA ILE A 215 -19.10 31.71 17.30
C ILE A 215 -20.62 31.59 17.62
N SER A 216 -21.20 30.40 17.54
CA SER A 216 -22.60 30.17 17.82
C SER A 216 -22.97 30.57 19.27
N THR A 217 -22.07 30.27 20.22
CA THR A 217 -22.25 30.66 21.62
C THR A 217 -22.22 32.18 21.79
N LEU A 218 -21.22 32.83 21.17
CA LEU A 218 -21.08 34.29 21.21
C LEU A 218 -22.26 35.00 20.52
N GLU A 219 -22.81 34.46 19.43
CA GLU A 219 -24.00 35.01 18.77
C GLU A 219 -25.21 34.98 19.68
N GLN A 220 -25.40 33.90 20.45
CA GLN A 220 -26.49 33.82 21.45
C GLN A 220 -26.27 34.83 22.59
N GLU A 221 -25.03 34.99 23.05
CA GLU A 221 -24.70 35.96 24.10
C GLU A 221 -24.89 37.41 23.63
N VAL A 222 -24.51 37.72 22.39
CA VAL A 222 -24.73 39.02 21.75
C VAL A 222 -26.23 39.30 21.63
N ALA A 223 -27.02 38.33 21.16
CA ALA A 223 -28.49 38.46 21.06
C ALA A 223 -29.13 38.72 22.44
N THR A 224 -28.68 38.02 23.47
CA THR A 224 -29.17 38.19 24.86
C THR A 224 -28.80 39.58 25.40
N ALA A 225 -27.54 40.01 25.22
CA ALA A 225 -27.06 41.35 25.64
C ALA A 225 -27.82 42.46 24.88
N GLN A 226 -28.05 42.30 23.59
CA GLN A 226 -28.82 43.24 22.78
C GLN A 226 -30.26 43.37 23.31
N HIS A 227 -30.91 42.26 23.60
CA HIS A 227 -32.27 42.26 24.17
C HIS A 227 -32.33 42.96 25.54
N GLN A 228 -31.30 42.78 26.38
CA GLN A 228 -31.18 43.49 27.65
C GLN A 228 -31.03 45.01 27.47
N VAL A 229 -30.17 45.41 26.53
CA VAL A 229 -29.99 46.83 26.20
C VAL A 229 -31.29 47.45 25.67
N ASP A 230 -31.98 46.76 24.77
CA ASP A 230 -33.25 47.23 24.21
C ASP A 230 -34.35 47.33 25.26
N ASN A 231 -34.41 46.41 26.25
CA ASN A 231 -35.34 46.50 27.39
C ASN A 231 -35.00 47.69 28.28
N LEU A 232 -33.71 47.94 28.58
CA LEU A 232 -33.29 49.10 29.36
C LEU A 232 -33.62 50.41 28.64
N LYS A 233 -33.43 50.49 27.31
CA LYS A 233 -33.84 51.66 26.50
C LYS A 233 -35.35 51.88 26.54
N LYS A 234 -36.19 50.84 26.51
CA LYS A 234 -37.64 50.95 26.65
C LYS A 234 -38.05 51.45 28.05
N LEU A 235 -37.35 50.94 29.08
CA LEU A 235 -37.60 51.40 30.45
C LEU A 235 -37.26 52.86 30.63
N LEU A 236 -36.10 53.28 30.10
CA LEU A 236 -35.66 54.67 30.16
C LEU A 236 -36.61 55.63 29.47
N ALA A 237 -37.20 55.22 28.35
CA ALA A 237 -38.21 56.04 27.63
C ALA A 237 -39.56 56.16 28.34
N GLY A 238 -39.83 55.38 29.40
CA GLY A 238 -41.09 55.38 30.15
C GLY A 238 -41.00 55.93 31.57
N VAL A 239 -39.85 56.46 32.04
CA VAL A 239 -39.58 56.91 33.41
C VAL A 239 -39.49 58.43 33.47
N ASP A 240 -39.89 59.03 34.59
CA ASP A 240 -39.80 60.46 34.85
C ASP A 240 -38.34 60.92 34.84
N PRO A 241 -37.98 62.13 34.31
CA PRO A 241 -36.64 62.63 34.19
C PRO A 241 -35.80 62.66 35.46
N ASP A 242 -36.46 62.75 36.63
CA ASP A 242 -35.72 62.79 37.91
C ASP A 242 -35.25 61.40 38.43
N ASP A 243 -35.68 60.29 37.85
CA ASP A 243 -35.33 58.92 38.29
C ASP A 243 -34.51 58.14 37.26
N THR A 244 -33.92 58.78 36.27
CA THR A 244 -33.25 58.15 35.13
C THR A 244 -31.82 57.69 35.42
N GLU A 245 -31.14 58.27 36.40
CA GLU A 245 -29.69 58.08 36.63
C GLU A 245 -29.28 56.59 36.83
N ALA A 246 -30.09 55.82 37.59
CA ALA A 246 -29.81 54.41 37.85
C ALA A 246 -30.01 53.51 36.59
N ILE A 247 -30.99 53.88 35.74
CA ILE A 247 -31.27 53.17 34.49
C ILE A 247 -30.19 53.50 33.44
N GLU A 248 -29.78 54.78 33.35
CA GLU A 248 -28.70 55.22 32.47
C GLU A 248 -27.37 54.53 32.80
N ALA A 249 -27.04 54.42 34.09
CA ALA A 249 -25.85 53.69 34.53
C ALA A 249 -25.89 52.20 34.11
N LYS A 250 -27.04 51.53 34.23
CA LYS A 250 -27.24 50.15 33.80
C LYS A 250 -27.20 50.05 32.29
N LEU A 251 -27.78 50.98 31.56
CA LEU A 251 -27.77 51.04 30.11
C LEU A 251 -26.35 51.18 29.59
N LYS A 252 -25.57 52.13 30.12
CA LYS A 252 -24.18 52.35 29.77
C LYS A 252 -23.32 51.12 30.03
N LYS A 253 -23.56 50.37 31.12
CA LYS A 253 -22.88 49.11 31.41
C LYS A 253 -23.29 48.04 30.42
N GLY A 254 -24.58 47.90 30.14
CA GLY A 254 -25.08 46.93 29.16
C GLY A 254 -24.58 47.18 27.75
N GLU A 255 -24.50 48.43 27.30
CA GLU A 255 -23.94 48.82 26.02
C GLU A 255 -22.43 48.50 25.95
N ALA A 256 -21.66 48.73 27.03
CA ALA A 256 -20.27 48.34 27.08
C ALA A 256 -20.07 46.81 27.00
N GLU A 257 -20.89 46.04 27.69
CA GLU A 257 -20.85 44.58 27.63
C GLU A 257 -21.22 44.06 26.23
N LEU A 258 -22.26 44.65 25.62
CA LEU A 258 -22.67 44.32 24.24
C LEU A 258 -21.55 44.61 23.24
N ASN A 259 -20.94 45.79 23.31
CA ASN A 259 -19.85 46.15 22.44
C ASN A 259 -18.64 45.22 22.61
N ALA A 260 -18.31 44.83 23.84
CA ALA A 260 -17.21 43.88 24.12
C ALA A 260 -17.49 42.52 23.50
N LYS A 261 -18.73 42.00 23.64
CA LYS A 261 -19.10 40.70 23.04
C LYS A 261 -19.18 40.74 21.51
N GLN A 262 -19.62 41.83 20.93
CA GLN A 262 -19.59 42.05 19.48
C GLN A 262 -18.16 42.10 18.95
N ALA A 263 -17.23 42.75 19.65
CA ALA A 263 -15.84 42.76 19.28
C ALA A 263 -15.19 41.37 19.38
N GLU A 264 -15.55 40.60 20.39
CA GLU A 264 -15.06 39.21 20.52
C GLU A 264 -15.61 38.33 19.43
N LEU A 265 -16.89 38.42 19.10
CA LEU A 265 -17.53 37.72 18.00
C LEU A 265 -16.83 38.05 16.65
N ALA A 266 -16.59 39.32 16.36
CA ALA A 266 -15.90 39.76 15.15
C ALA A 266 -14.47 39.20 15.08
N LYS A 267 -13.77 39.10 16.19
CA LYS A 267 -12.47 38.45 16.27
C LYS A 267 -12.53 36.99 15.90
N LYS A 268 -13.48 36.24 16.48
CA LYS A 268 -13.64 34.82 16.21
C LYS A 268 -14.06 34.55 14.78
N GLN A 269 -14.93 35.40 14.21
CA GLN A 269 -15.28 35.31 12.79
C GLN A 269 -14.07 35.55 11.89
N THR A 270 -13.22 36.54 12.21
CA THR A 270 -11.97 36.77 11.46
C THR A 270 -10.98 35.63 11.60
N GLU A 271 -10.87 34.99 12.79
CA GLU A 271 -10.05 33.80 12.98
C GLU A 271 -10.56 32.63 12.12
N LEU A 272 -11.88 32.43 12.07
CA LEU A 272 -12.49 31.41 11.22
C LEU A 272 -12.24 31.69 9.74
N GLU A 273 -12.41 32.93 9.27
CA GLU A 273 -12.11 33.32 7.89
C GLU A 273 -10.65 33.05 7.53
N LYS A 274 -9.70 33.47 8.37
CA LYS A 274 -8.28 33.18 8.15
C LYS A 274 -7.97 31.68 8.08
N LEU A 275 -8.65 30.89 8.90
CA LEU A 275 -8.49 29.44 8.88
C LEU A 275 -9.06 28.83 7.60
N LEU A 276 -10.21 29.30 7.15
CA LEU A 276 -10.82 28.89 5.90
C LEU A 276 -9.98 29.32 4.69
N ASP A 277 -9.45 30.56 4.68
CA ASP A 277 -8.54 31.04 3.65
C ASP A 277 -7.22 30.24 3.61
N SER A 278 -6.74 29.74 4.76
CA SER A 278 -5.57 28.86 4.82
C SER A 278 -5.84 27.47 4.23
N LEU A 279 -7.12 27.07 4.17
CA LEU A 279 -7.55 25.84 3.51
C LEU A 279 -7.75 26.02 2.01
N ASP A 280 -8.04 27.27 1.57
CA ASP A 280 -8.28 27.62 0.17
C ASP A 280 -7.39 28.79 -0.26
N PRO A 281 -6.17 28.52 -0.81
CA PRO A 281 -5.21 29.55 -1.17
C PRO A 281 -5.51 30.26 -2.51
N GLU A 282 -6.75 30.35 -2.96
CA GLU A 282 -7.09 31.02 -4.22
C GLU A 282 -6.86 32.55 -4.26
N GLY A 283 -6.20 33.11 -3.27
CA GLY A 283 -5.71 34.48 -3.32
C GLY A 283 -4.22 34.64 -3.55
N LYS A 284 -3.44 33.56 -3.47
CA LYS A 284 -1.98 33.63 -3.69
C LYS A 284 -1.66 33.34 -5.15
N THR A 285 -1.01 34.29 -5.81
CA THR A 285 -0.48 34.07 -7.16
C THR A 285 0.57 32.96 -7.14
N GLN A 286 0.69 32.25 -8.27
CA GLN A 286 1.67 31.14 -8.44
C GLN A 286 3.07 31.55 -7.98
N ASP A 287 3.45 32.83 -8.14
CA ASP A 287 4.73 33.40 -7.75
C ASP A 287 4.94 33.52 -6.22
N GLU A 288 3.87 33.54 -5.43
CA GLU A 288 3.95 33.54 -3.96
C GLU A 288 4.04 32.13 -3.38
N LEU A 289 3.42 31.16 -4.05
CA LEU A 289 3.52 29.74 -3.70
C LEU A 289 4.90 29.16 -4.00
N ASP A 290 5.54 29.60 -5.08
CA ASP A 290 6.90 29.18 -5.47
C ASP A 290 8.01 29.78 -4.58
N LYS A 291 7.70 30.82 -3.79
CA LYS A 291 8.63 31.41 -2.81
C LYS A 291 8.58 30.77 -1.43
N GLU A 292 7.53 30.04 -1.12
CA GLU A 292 7.38 29.28 0.15
C GLU A 292 7.82 27.81 0.01
N ALA A 293 8.12 27.32 -1.19
CA ALA A 293 8.64 25.97 -1.47
C ALA A 293 10.18 25.97 -1.53
#